data_50a009b2bb51beb23688be1cc519ecad
#
_entry.id   50a009b2bb51beb23688be1cc519ecad
#
_cell.length_a   1.000
_cell.length_b   1.000
_cell.length_c   1.000
_cell.angle_alpha   90.00
_cell.angle_beta   90.00
_cell.angle_gamma   90.00
#
_symmetry.space_group_name_H-M   'P 1'
#
loop_
_entity.id
_entity.type
_entity.pdbx_description
1 polymer ?
#
loop_
_entity_poly.entity_id
_entity_poly.type
_entity_poly.pdbx_seq_one_letter_code
_entity_poly.pdbx_strand_id
1 'polypeptide(L)'
;MVDSFRKWEVQLEPPSLIVAGSGTWQIRRSNGSSRGLKEFTFNLTKLVQPIDTLTAKKTRVLWVLQEPVNEEKLPKQWMAVTNRAIDQYNWAAHEMMVNSGVQVWSSSRALVSGLVSEARDGGLHIPARSLHHHTQILTNLHCNDHMAFYDGTCCSSPEQRTTLQSLTYSVLAVCIIVGAFMALNRYRKGTDNPAPSNTYLLVVSVAKMGLIMAYFYLCDRTNFFMKENKYFSSVSFWLPLGYVFALGLFFTEDSRYTKALHRDQTEEMKGWMQLVLLIYHMTGASSNLQIRNHVQMIISAYLFLSGYGHFYYLWHRNDAGIVRFFQVIFRLNFLPILLCLCMNRPYQFYAFAPLISFWFLLVYLVLIAPPRITAASVEANPLNYLYLVLKLVGLFTIIIILYMSEVFFEKVFVTRPWKALFVTTDDDIHDWWLRWKLNRYSMCYGVVFGLALVSGQRFGLVDDSNHSNLFSPRLALAATFISLLGLGAAATYALLCPNTLECEEVHSYSAFVPIVSYIVLRNVSGMLRTRYSSLFAWFGKISLELCFCQYHIWLAADSHGVLVFVPGYPVLNALITSFIFVCAAHEIRQVTTILMPYAVPSDWRLVLRNFLIFLMILVPIGIHDGMF
;
A
#
# COMPACT_ATOMS: atom_id res chain seq x y z
N MET A 1 20.94 -32.08 22.64
CA MET A 1 20.26 -32.04 21.33
C MET A 1 18.94 -32.78 21.38
N VAL A 2 18.89 -34.09 21.67
CA VAL A 2 17.63 -34.86 21.73
C VAL A 2 16.59 -34.18 22.64
N ASP A 3 16.98 -33.74 23.82
CA ASP A 3 16.10 -33.10 24.79
C ASP A 3 15.60 -31.73 24.28
N SER A 4 16.39 -30.99 23.51
CA SER A 4 15.99 -29.73 22.89
C SER A 4 14.89 -29.96 21.82
N PHE A 5 15.08 -30.96 20.96
CA PHE A 5 14.08 -31.31 19.94
C PHE A 5 12.77 -31.79 20.57
N ARG A 6 12.83 -32.62 21.62
CA ARG A 6 11.64 -33.04 22.37
C ARG A 6 10.91 -31.87 23.03
N LYS A 7 11.68 -30.90 23.56
CA LYS A 7 11.09 -29.68 24.14
C LYS A 7 10.35 -28.85 23.10
N TRP A 8 10.94 -28.67 21.92
CA TRP A 8 10.28 -27.93 20.81
C TRP A 8 9.09 -28.68 20.22
N GLU A 9 9.15 -30.02 20.16
CA GLU A 9 8.04 -30.86 19.72
C GLU A 9 6.74 -30.61 20.48
N VAL A 10 6.82 -30.34 21.78
CA VAL A 10 5.66 -30.14 22.67
C VAL A 10 5.19 -28.69 22.67
N GLN A 11 5.96 -27.74 22.16
CA GLN A 11 5.55 -26.33 22.11
C GLN A 11 4.40 -26.09 21.13
N LEU A 12 3.49 -25.17 21.50
CA LEU A 12 2.41 -24.71 20.63
C LEU A 12 2.96 -23.98 19.41
N GLU A 13 3.99 -23.15 19.62
CA GLU A 13 4.70 -22.42 18.58
C GLU A 13 6.16 -22.85 18.57
N PRO A 14 6.53 -23.90 17.81
CA PRO A 14 7.91 -24.32 17.65
C PRO A 14 8.70 -23.31 16.79
N PRO A 15 10.05 -23.31 16.84
CA PRO A 15 10.87 -22.48 15.97
C PRO A 15 10.55 -22.70 14.49
N SER A 16 10.51 -21.63 13.69
CA SER A 16 10.28 -21.71 12.22
C SER A 16 11.43 -22.40 11.48
N LEU A 17 12.66 -22.18 11.94
CA LEU A 17 13.89 -22.79 11.39
C LEU A 17 14.77 -23.34 12.52
N ILE A 18 15.20 -24.59 12.38
CA ILE A 18 16.17 -25.23 13.25
C ILE A 18 17.42 -25.59 12.43
N VAL A 19 18.55 -25.01 12.76
CA VAL A 19 19.84 -25.36 12.17
C VAL A 19 20.60 -26.21 13.18
N ALA A 20 20.88 -27.47 12.85
CA ALA A 20 21.51 -28.43 13.72
C ALA A 20 22.66 -29.13 13.01
N GLY A 21 23.67 -29.50 13.76
CA GLY A 21 24.81 -30.30 13.30
C GLY A 21 25.55 -30.90 14.50
N SER A 22 26.21 -32.00 14.28
CA SER A 22 26.95 -32.68 15.33
C SER A 22 27.99 -33.61 14.72
N GLY A 23 29.12 -33.77 15.40
CA GLY A 23 30.20 -34.69 14.97
C GLY A 23 31.43 -34.55 15.83
N THR A 24 32.07 -33.42 15.86
CA THR A 24 33.40 -33.20 16.49
C THR A 24 33.45 -33.57 17.96
N TRP A 25 32.47 -33.19 18.77
CA TRP A 25 32.41 -33.52 20.18
C TRP A 25 32.24 -35.02 20.44
N GLN A 26 31.47 -35.70 19.60
CA GLN A 26 31.27 -37.14 19.73
C GLN A 26 32.51 -37.90 19.30
N ILE A 27 33.19 -37.48 18.22
CA ILE A 27 34.48 -38.03 17.79
C ILE A 27 35.53 -37.89 18.90
N ARG A 28 35.64 -36.71 19.48
CA ARG A 28 36.54 -36.44 20.60
C ARG A 28 36.25 -37.34 21.78
N ARG A 29 35.00 -37.45 22.22
CA ARG A 29 34.58 -38.24 23.39
C ARG A 29 34.82 -39.72 23.20
N SER A 30 34.65 -40.23 22.01
CA SER A 30 34.83 -41.65 21.67
C SER A 30 36.24 -41.99 21.18
N ASN A 31 37.14 -41.00 21.14
CA ASN A 31 38.46 -41.09 20.56
C ASN A 31 38.47 -41.68 19.14
N GLY A 32 37.47 -41.35 18.33
CA GLY A 32 37.32 -41.83 16.94
C GLY A 32 37.01 -43.33 16.80
N SER A 33 36.58 -44.00 17.86
CA SER A 33 36.34 -45.45 17.85
C SER A 33 35.10 -45.85 17.07
N SER A 34 35.11 -47.05 16.49
CA SER A 34 33.94 -47.62 15.78
C SER A 34 32.71 -47.80 16.70
N ARG A 35 32.92 -48.01 17.99
CA ARG A 35 31.85 -48.06 18.99
C ARG A 35 31.19 -46.69 19.14
N GLY A 36 31.98 -45.60 19.11
CA GLY A 36 31.46 -44.23 19.16
C GLY A 36 30.62 -43.86 17.94
N LEU A 37 31.02 -44.33 16.77
CA LEU A 37 30.23 -44.15 15.56
C LEU A 37 28.86 -44.85 15.64
N LYS A 38 28.83 -46.10 16.14
CA LYS A 38 27.56 -46.84 16.35
C LYS A 38 26.67 -46.15 17.39
N GLU A 39 27.22 -45.63 18.47
CA GLU A 39 26.49 -44.86 19.47
C GLU A 39 25.95 -43.56 18.90
N PHE A 40 26.71 -42.88 18.06
CA PHE A 40 26.29 -41.69 17.35
C PHE A 40 25.08 -41.97 16.43
N THR A 41 25.19 -43.02 15.59
CA THR A 41 24.08 -43.45 14.70
C THR A 41 22.83 -43.81 15.51
N PHE A 42 22.97 -44.53 16.62
CA PHE A 42 21.85 -44.85 17.50
C PHE A 42 21.20 -43.60 18.13
N ASN A 43 22.01 -42.58 18.47
CA ASN A 43 21.46 -41.32 18.98
C ASN A 43 20.75 -40.50 17.89
N LEU A 44 21.21 -40.59 16.63
CA LEU A 44 20.51 -39.97 15.51
C LEU A 44 19.14 -40.61 15.25
N THR A 45 18.98 -41.94 15.39
CA THR A 45 17.64 -42.58 15.25
C THR A 45 16.62 -42.04 16.24
N LYS A 46 17.06 -41.64 17.44
CA LYS A 46 16.16 -41.00 18.43
C LYS A 46 15.74 -39.59 18.08
N LEU A 47 16.43 -38.95 17.13
CA LEU A 47 16.06 -37.61 16.65
C LEU A 47 15.04 -37.63 15.51
N VAL A 48 14.96 -38.71 14.74
CA VAL A 48 14.12 -38.79 13.53
C VAL A 48 12.65 -38.51 13.88
N GLN A 49 12.09 -39.17 14.88
CA GLN A 49 10.70 -39.02 15.26
C GLN A 49 10.33 -37.57 15.70
N PRO A 50 11.06 -36.92 16.64
CA PRO A 50 10.82 -35.52 16.98
C PRO A 50 10.97 -34.56 15.78
N ILE A 51 11.88 -34.84 14.87
CA ILE A 51 12.10 -34.04 13.67
C ILE A 51 10.90 -34.16 12.74
N ASP A 52 10.43 -35.37 12.47
CA ASP A 52 9.26 -35.59 11.60
C ASP A 52 8.01 -34.89 12.16
N THR A 53 7.81 -34.94 13.49
CA THR A 53 6.73 -34.22 14.15
C THR A 53 6.85 -32.70 13.98
N LEU A 54 8.05 -32.14 14.13
CA LEU A 54 8.31 -30.71 13.94
C LEU A 54 8.12 -30.30 12.48
N THR A 55 8.55 -31.12 11.53
CA THR A 55 8.36 -30.87 10.11
C THR A 55 6.88 -30.88 9.74
N ALA A 56 6.08 -31.79 10.34
CA ALA A 56 4.62 -31.78 10.19
C ALA A 56 3.98 -30.50 10.73
N LYS A 57 4.59 -29.84 11.73
CA LYS A 57 4.19 -28.52 12.27
C LYS A 57 4.75 -27.34 11.47
N LYS A 58 5.25 -27.55 10.26
CA LYS A 58 5.87 -26.54 9.36
C LYS A 58 7.20 -25.97 9.88
N THR A 59 7.87 -26.60 10.83
CA THR A 59 9.24 -26.26 11.23
C THR A 59 10.21 -26.76 10.16
N ARG A 60 11.04 -25.91 9.59
CA ARG A 60 12.12 -26.32 8.70
C ARG A 60 13.32 -26.77 9.51
N VAL A 61 13.78 -28.00 9.28
CA VAL A 61 14.96 -28.53 9.96
C VAL A 61 16.09 -28.69 8.94
N LEU A 62 17.20 -28.00 9.18
CA LEU A 62 18.41 -28.02 8.35
C LEU A 62 19.53 -28.69 9.10
N TRP A 63 20.03 -29.83 8.59
CA TRP A 63 21.18 -30.52 9.16
C TRP A 63 22.46 -30.12 8.45
N VAL A 64 23.35 -29.46 9.16
CA VAL A 64 24.67 -29.05 8.64
C VAL A 64 25.68 -30.18 8.84
N LEU A 65 26.29 -30.63 7.75
CA LEU A 65 27.38 -31.56 7.83
C LEU A 65 28.62 -30.87 8.42
N GLN A 66 29.35 -31.61 9.27
CA GLN A 66 30.55 -31.11 9.91
C GLN A 66 31.63 -30.76 8.88
N GLU A 67 32.17 -29.57 8.98
CA GLU A 67 33.20 -29.06 8.09
C GLU A 67 34.57 -29.71 8.40
N PRO A 68 35.49 -29.67 7.43
CA PRO A 68 36.85 -30.17 7.62
C PRO A 68 37.64 -29.30 8.61
N VAL A 69 38.57 -29.91 9.36
CA VAL A 69 39.44 -29.27 10.32
C VAL A 69 40.87 -29.21 9.81
N ASN A 70 41.68 -28.28 10.32
CA ASN A 70 43.11 -28.26 10.06
C ASN A 70 43.81 -29.17 11.06
N GLU A 71 44.08 -30.41 10.65
CA GLU A 71 44.66 -31.44 11.52
C GLU A 71 46.04 -31.06 12.07
N GLU A 72 46.84 -30.30 11.31
CA GLU A 72 48.20 -29.89 11.73
C GLU A 72 48.17 -28.87 12.87
N LYS A 73 47.15 -28.08 12.98
CA LYS A 73 47.00 -27.04 14.00
C LYS A 73 46.20 -27.49 15.22
N LEU A 74 45.66 -28.72 15.22
CA LEU A 74 44.78 -29.18 16.30
C LEU A 74 45.53 -29.36 17.61
N PRO A 75 45.00 -28.86 18.76
CA PRO A 75 45.54 -29.14 20.09
C PRO A 75 45.49 -30.63 20.43
N LYS A 76 46.41 -31.11 21.27
CA LYS A 76 46.51 -32.53 21.67
C LYS A 76 45.17 -33.16 22.07
N GLN A 77 44.31 -32.42 22.74
CA GLN A 77 43.01 -32.89 23.19
C GLN A 77 41.98 -33.12 22.05
N TRP A 78 42.25 -32.66 20.82
CA TRP A 78 41.40 -32.78 19.64
C TRP A 78 42.02 -33.67 18.54
N MET A 79 43.18 -34.29 18.77
CA MET A 79 43.89 -35.10 17.77
C MET A 79 43.07 -36.28 17.23
N ALA A 80 42.05 -36.75 17.96
CA ALA A 80 41.14 -37.79 17.51
C ALA A 80 40.15 -37.30 16.43
N VAL A 81 39.98 -35.97 16.25
CA VAL A 81 39.10 -35.36 15.28
C VAL A 81 39.86 -35.21 13.95
N THR A 82 39.91 -36.28 13.20
CA THR A 82 40.51 -36.28 11.84
C THR A 82 39.45 -36.07 10.77
N ASN A 83 39.84 -35.55 9.63
CA ASN A 83 38.91 -35.35 8.51
C ASN A 83 38.29 -36.68 8.05
N ARG A 84 39.05 -37.77 8.12
CA ARG A 84 38.54 -39.12 7.84
C ARG A 84 37.44 -39.53 8.84
N ALA A 85 37.61 -39.24 10.12
CA ALA A 85 36.59 -39.52 11.13
C ALA A 85 35.35 -38.63 10.91
N ILE A 86 35.55 -37.36 10.59
CA ILE A 86 34.47 -36.42 10.25
C ILE A 86 33.66 -36.95 9.07
N ASP A 87 34.31 -37.45 8.01
CA ASP A 87 33.65 -38.00 6.85
C ASP A 87 32.79 -39.23 7.18
N GLN A 88 33.27 -40.10 8.07
CA GLN A 88 32.49 -41.26 8.50
C GLN A 88 31.25 -40.86 9.31
N TYR A 89 31.36 -39.86 10.19
CA TYR A 89 30.22 -39.34 10.96
C TYR A 89 29.23 -38.56 10.08
N ASN A 90 29.73 -37.80 9.12
CA ASN A 90 28.90 -37.11 8.14
C ASN A 90 28.13 -38.09 7.26
N TRP A 91 28.76 -39.17 6.81
CA TRP A 91 28.12 -40.22 6.05
C TRP A 91 26.99 -40.89 6.85
N ALA A 92 27.26 -41.26 8.10
CA ALA A 92 26.23 -41.83 8.97
C ALA A 92 25.08 -40.88 9.24
N ALA A 93 25.35 -39.58 9.40
CA ALA A 93 24.33 -38.56 9.56
C ALA A 93 23.50 -38.39 8.27
N HIS A 94 24.15 -38.35 7.12
CA HIS A 94 23.50 -38.23 5.84
C HIS A 94 22.55 -39.42 5.58
N GLU A 95 23.03 -40.66 5.77
CA GLU A 95 22.25 -41.87 5.57
C GLU A 95 20.97 -41.89 6.44
N MET A 96 21.09 -41.45 7.69
CA MET A 96 19.98 -41.41 8.64
C MET A 96 18.99 -40.29 8.37
N MET A 97 19.45 -39.14 7.87
CA MET A 97 18.61 -37.95 7.71
C MET A 97 17.95 -37.84 6.33
N VAL A 98 18.51 -38.45 5.28
CA VAL A 98 17.95 -38.38 3.90
C VAL A 98 16.53 -38.90 3.81
N ASN A 99 16.16 -39.89 4.62
CA ASN A 99 14.80 -40.47 4.62
C ASN A 99 13.85 -39.82 5.64
N SER A 100 14.27 -38.76 6.29
CA SER A 100 13.44 -37.99 7.24
C SER A 100 13.05 -36.64 6.62
N GLY A 101 12.18 -35.88 7.28
CA GLY A 101 11.80 -34.52 6.87
C GLY A 101 12.92 -33.46 6.96
N VAL A 102 14.17 -33.88 7.08
CA VAL A 102 15.35 -33.02 7.25
C VAL A 102 15.97 -32.66 5.91
N GLN A 103 16.33 -31.41 5.74
CA GLN A 103 17.19 -30.97 4.63
C GLN A 103 18.66 -31.04 5.06
N VAL A 104 19.44 -31.85 4.36
CA VAL A 104 20.90 -31.97 4.65
C VAL A 104 21.66 -30.90 3.86
N TRP A 105 22.35 -30.02 4.58
CA TRP A 105 23.18 -28.98 3.98
C TRP A 105 24.62 -29.43 3.79
N SER A 106 24.89 -30.05 2.66
CA SER A 106 26.22 -30.59 2.31
C SER A 106 27.16 -29.52 1.71
N SER A 107 26.60 -28.50 1.02
CA SER A 107 27.41 -27.45 0.39
C SER A 107 28.15 -26.53 1.38
N SER A 108 27.80 -26.55 2.68
CA SER A 108 28.55 -25.87 3.72
C SER A 108 30.05 -26.26 3.71
N ARG A 109 30.35 -27.54 3.46
CA ARG A 109 31.72 -28.06 3.38
C ARG A 109 32.49 -27.50 2.17
N ALA A 110 31.84 -27.27 1.05
CA ALA A 110 32.45 -26.70 -0.16
C ALA A 110 32.95 -25.27 0.09
N LEU A 111 32.26 -24.49 0.92
CA LEU A 111 32.66 -23.13 1.28
C LEU A 111 33.92 -23.05 2.11
N VAL A 112 34.29 -24.14 2.77
CA VAL A 112 35.46 -24.21 3.69
C VAL A 112 36.63 -24.92 3.06
N SER A 113 36.39 -25.81 2.08
CA SER A 113 37.42 -26.73 1.55
C SER A 113 38.71 -26.05 1.08
N GLY A 114 38.61 -24.86 0.47
CA GLY A 114 39.79 -24.10 0.03
C GLY A 114 40.44 -23.21 1.12
N LEU A 115 39.83 -23.10 2.30
CA LEU A 115 40.21 -22.16 3.37
C LEU A 115 40.55 -22.86 4.68
N VAL A 116 40.73 -24.15 4.68
CA VAL A 116 41.01 -24.95 5.89
C VAL A 116 42.32 -24.49 6.59
N SER A 117 43.29 -24.00 5.82
CA SER A 117 44.53 -23.44 6.36
C SER A 117 44.32 -22.19 7.23
N GLU A 118 43.25 -21.45 7.02
CA GLU A 118 42.87 -20.23 7.74
C GLU A 118 41.98 -20.52 8.97
N ALA A 119 41.78 -21.81 9.30
CA ALA A 119 40.97 -22.22 10.45
C ALA A 119 41.41 -21.58 11.76
N ARG A 120 40.44 -21.16 12.57
CA ARG A 120 40.60 -20.43 13.84
C ARG A 120 40.71 -21.42 15.03
N ASP A 121 41.10 -20.87 16.18
CA ASP A 121 41.14 -21.60 17.46
C ASP A 121 41.85 -22.96 17.37
N GLY A 122 43.07 -22.95 16.89
CA GLY A 122 43.86 -24.15 16.77
C GLY A 122 43.37 -25.13 15.71
N GLY A 123 42.76 -24.66 14.64
CA GLY A 123 42.38 -25.50 13.50
C GLY A 123 40.97 -26.13 13.58
N LEU A 124 40.25 -25.94 14.69
CA LEU A 124 38.95 -26.58 14.92
C LEU A 124 37.77 -25.79 14.30
N HIS A 125 37.82 -24.47 14.32
CA HIS A 125 36.72 -23.62 13.88
C HIS A 125 36.98 -23.04 12.50
N ILE A 126 35.91 -22.90 11.73
CA ILE A 126 35.94 -22.34 10.38
C ILE A 126 36.44 -20.89 10.35
N PRO A 127 37.08 -20.46 9.25
CA PRO A 127 37.50 -19.08 9.09
C PRO A 127 36.35 -18.10 9.20
N ALA A 128 36.61 -16.88 9.71
CA ALA A 128 35.59 -15.84 9.83
C ALA A 128 34.90 -15.50 8.50
N ARG A 129 35.66 -15.56 7.41
CA ARG A 129 35.12 -15.31 6.05
C ARG A 129 34.11 -16.38 5.64
N SER A 130 34.43 -17.66 5.87
CA SER A 130 33.49 -18.75 5.58
C SER A 130 32.25 -18.70 6.48
N LEU A 131 32.41 -18.34 7.76
CA LEU A 131 31.29 -18.16 8.68
C LEU A 131 30.35 -17.05 8.21
N HIS A 132 30.91 -15.96 7.71
CA HIS A 132 30.12 -14.85 7.12
C HIS A 132 29.29 -15.35 5.93
N HIS A 133 29.88 -16.09 5.01
CA HIS A 133 29.14 -16.66 3.87
C HIS A 133 28.08 -17.68 4.30
N HIS A 134 28.37 -18.54 5.29
CA HIS A 134 27.38 -19.44 5.87
C HIS A 134 26.19 -18.68 6.43
N THR A 135 26.43 -17.61 7.20
CA THR A 135 25.38 -16.78 7.78
C THR A 135 24.54 -16.12 6.68
N GLN A 136 25.19 -15.58 5.64
CA GLN A 136 24.47 -14.99 4.50
C GLN A 136 23.57 -16.00 3.79
N ILE A 137 24.07 -17.21 3.52
CA ILE A 137 23.29 -18.27 2.86
C ILE A 137 22.10 -18.68 3.73
N LEU A 138 22.30 -18.90 5.04
CA LEU A 138 21.21 -19.24 5.95
C LEU A 138 20.16 -18.14 6.07
N THR A 139 20.60 -16.89 6.15
CA THR A 139 19.70 -15.74 6.21
C THR A 139 18.89 -15.63 4.93
N ASN A 140 19.53 -15.76 3.77
CA ASN A 140 18.86 -15.73 2.48
C ASN A 140 17.86 -16.88 2.33
N LEU A 141 18.24 -18.09 2.76
CA LEU A 141 17.35 -19.25 2.77
C LEU A 141 16.09 -18.98 3.61
N HIS A 142 16.27 -18.46 4.83
CA HIS A 142 15.17 -18.15 5.73
C HIS A 142 14.29 -17.02 5.17
N CYS A 143 14.89 -15.95 4.65
CA CYS A 143 14.16 -14.84 4.04
C CYS A 143 13.36 -15.32 2.82
N ASN A 144 13.94 -16.14 1.96
CA ASN A 144 13.25 -16.66 0.77
C ASN A 144 12.04 -17.54 1.14
N ASP A 145 12.13 -18.29 2.22
CA ASP A 145 11.01 -19.11 2.70
C ASP A 145 9.84 -18.29 3.25
N HIS A 146 10.11 -17.10 3.77
CA HIS A 146 9.12 -16.20 4.36
C HIS A 146 8.69 -15.07 3.41
N MET A 147 9.28 -15.00 2.23
CA MET A 147 8.86 -14.06 1.20
C MET A 147 7.52 -14.50 0.60
N ALA A 148 6.66 -13.51 0.32
CA ALA A 148 5.44 -13.77 -0.43
C ALA A 148 5.80 -14.38 -1.79
N PHE A 149 5.08 -15.43 -2.18
CA PHE A 149 5.38 -16.20 -3.41
C PHE A 149 5.43 -15.34 -4.68
N TYR A 150 4.73 -14.20 -4.67
CA TYR A 150 4.61 -13.24 -5.76
C TYR A 150 5.27 -11.88 -5.45
N ASP A 151 6.29 -11.87 -4.62
CA ASP A 151 7.00 -10.63 -4.24
C ASP A 151 7.83 -9.99 -5.37
N GLY A 152 7.87 -10.63 -6.53
CA GLY A 152 8.59 -10.15 -7.70
C GLY A 152 10.10 -10.31 -7.62
N THR A 153 10.62 -11.11 -6.70
CA THR A 153 12.04 -11.46 -6.68
C THR A 153 12.41 -12.35 -7.86
N CYS A 154 13.69 -12.42 -8.21
CA CYS A 154 14.16 -13.27 -9.30
C CYS A 154 13.94 -14.78 -9.06
N CYS A 155 13.67 -15.17 -7.82
CA CYS A 155 13.39 -16.57 -7.43
C CYS A 155 11.90 -16.92 -7.46
N SER A 156 11.01 -15.92 -7.62
CA SER A 156 9.58 -16.17 -7.73
C SER A 156 9.22 -16.73 -9.10
N SER A 157 8.26 -17.66 -9.16
CA SER A 157 7.71 -18.11 -10.42
C SER A 157 6.80 -17.03 -11.03
N PRO A 158 6.81 -16.82 -12.35
CA PRO A 158 5.89 -15.88 -12.98
C PRO A 158 4.44 -16.32 -12.76
N GLU A 159 3.58 -15.38 -12.43
CA GLU A 159 2.15 -15.62 -12.26
C GLU A 159 1.53 -16.10 -13.58
N GLN A 160 0.60 -17.06 -13.48
CA GLN A 160 -0.18 -17.49 -14.65
C GLN A 160 -1.12 -16.36 -15.07
N ARG A 161 -1.15 -16.10 -16.39
CA ARG A 161 -2.04 -15.07 -16.95
C ARG A 161 -3.47 -15.55 -16.96
N THR A 162 -4.39 -14.73 -16.47
CA THR A 162 -5.83 -15.00 -16.55
C THR A 162 -6.36 -14.69 -17.95
N THR A 163 -7.52 -15.27 -18.29
CA THR A 163 -8.21 -15.01 -19.57
C THR A 163 -8.56 -13.54 -19.71
N LEU A 164 -9.04 -12.92 -18.63
CA LEU A 164 -9.40 -11.50 -18.57
C LEU A 164 -8.19 -10.60 -18.81
N GLN A 165 -7.05 -10.92 -18.22
CA GLN A 165 -5.79 -10.20 -18.41
C GLN A 165 -5.32 -10.30 -19.87
N SER A 166 -5.36 -11.49 -20.46
CA SER A 166 -4.96 -11.72 -21.86
C SER A 166 -5.84 -10.96 -22.83
N LEU A 167 -7.16 -10.95 -22.61
CA LEU A 167 -8.12 -10.17 -23.39
C LEU A 167 -7.84 -8.66 -23.30
N THR A 168 -7.60 -8.16 -22.07
CA THR A 168 -7.29 -6.74 -21.84
C THR A 168 -6.05 -6.30 -22.61
N TYR A 169 -4.96 -7.07 -22.55
CA TYR A 169 -3.75 -6.76 -23.29
C TYR A 169 -3.94 -6.89 -24.81
N SER A 170 -4.74 -7.83 -25.29
CA SER A 170 -5.06 -7.96 -26.70
C SER A 170 -5.80 -6.72 -27.22
N VAL A 171 -6.80 -6.23 -26.47
CA VAL A 171 -7.54 -5.00 -26.81
C VAL A 171 -6.62 -3.79 -26.80
N LEU A 172 -5.79 -3.64 -25.78
CA LEU A 172 -4.83 -2.53 -25.68
C LEU A 172 -3.81 -2.57 -26.81
N ALA A 173 -3.29 -3.75 -27.19
CA ALA A 173 -2.35 -3.92 -28.29
C ALA A 173 -2.96 -3.50 -29.64
N VAL A 174 -4.20 -3.91 -29.91
CA VAL A 174 -4.93 -3.45 -31.12
C VAL A 174 -5.09 -1.94 -31.12
N CYS A 175 -5.49 -1.34 -29.99
CA CYS A 175 -5.61 0.12 -29.87
C CYS A 175 -4.26 0.84 -30.05
N ILE A 176 -3.16 0.28 -29.58
CA ILE A 176 -1.81 0.84 -29.78
C ILE A 176 -1.46 0.84 -31.27
N ILE A 177 -1.68 -0.28 -31.98
CA ILE A 177 -1.37 -0.40 -33.41
C ILE A 177 -2.21 0.59 -34.23
N VAL A 178 -3.53 0.64 -33.98
CA VAL A 178 -4.44 1.54 -34.69
C VAL A 178 -4.12 3.01 -34.34
N GLY A 179 -3.85 3.30 -33.08
CA GLY A 179 -3.48 4.65 -32.64
C GLY A 179 -2.17 5.13 -33.25
N ALA A 180 -1.17 4.28 -33.32
CA ALA A 180 0.12 4.58 -33.97
C ALA A 180 -0.07 4.83 -35.47
N PHE A 181 -0.86 4.01 -36.15
CA PHE A 181 -1.18 4.19 -37.57
C PHE A 181 -1.91 5.52 -37.81
N MET A 182 -2.91 5.84 -37.01
CA MET A 182 -3.63 7.11 -37.11
C MET A 182 -2.74 8.33 -36.82
N ALA A 183 -1.87 8.22 -35.82
CA ALA A 183 -0.90 9.28 -35.50
C ALA A 183 0.11 9.49 -36.63
N LEU A 184 0.66 8.40 -37.19
CA LEU A 184 1.60 8.45 -38.30
C LEU A 184 0.96 9.05 -39.57
N ASN A 185 -0.27 8.65 -39.90
CA ASN A 185 -1.01 9.21 -41.03
C ASN A 185 -1.27 10.70 -40.86
N ARG A 186 -1.57 11.13 -39.63
CA ARG A 186 -1.75 12.54 -39.32
C ARG A 186 -0.44 13.31 -39.48
N TYR A 187 0.66 12.77 -38.96
CA TYR A 187 1.98 13.36 -39.10
C TYR A 187 2.40 13.53 -40.57
N ARG A 188 2.15 12.52 -41.40
CA ARG A 188 2.44 12.57 -42.85
C ARG A 188 1.64 13.61 -43.62
N LYS A 189 0.42 13.96 -43.15
CA LYS A 189 -0.43 14.98 -43.80
C LYS A 189 -0.01 16.43 -43.51
N GLY A 190 0.95 16.67 -42.61
CA GLY A 190 1.54 17.98 -42.34
C GLY A 190 0.63 18.98 -41.62
N THR A 191 0.96 20.28 -41.76
CA THR A 191 0.32 21.39 -41.02
C THR A 191 -1.11 21.73 -41.45
N ASP A 192 -1.58 21.26 -42.62
CA ASP A 192 -2.93 21.54 -43.14
C ASP A 192 -4.02 20.61 -42.56
N ASN A 193 -3.76 19.96 -41.43
CA ASN A 193 -4.69 19.04 -40.83
C ASN A 193 -5.83 19.78 -40.09
N PRO A 194 -7.09 19.39 -40.32
CA PRO A 194 -8.21 19.88 -39.52
C PRO A 194 -8.04 19.44 -38.05
N ALA A 195 -8.78 20.07 -37.14
CA ALA A 195 -8.82 19.72 -35.73
C ALA A 195 -8.98 18.20 -35.55
N PRO A 196 -8.36 17.58 -34.54
CA PRO A 196 -8.43 16.13 -34.35
C PRO A 196 -9.87 15.68 -34.16
N SER A 197 -10.30 14.65 -34.91
CA SER A 197 -11.62 14.07 -34.74
C SER A 197 -11.76 13.43 -33.35
N ASN A 198 -12.98 13.38 -32.84
CA ASN A 198 -13.28 12.74 -31.57
C ASN A 198 -12.80 11.28 -31.53
N THR A 199 -12.96 10.53 -32.64
CA THR A 199 -12.47 9.15 -32.74
C THR A 199 -10.94 9.06 -32.67
N TYR A 200 -10.23 10.00 -33.30
CA TYR A 200 -8.77 10.09 -33.18
C TYR A 200 -8.33 10.31 -31.74
N LEU A 201 -8.94 11.28 -31.04
CA LEU A 201 -8.63 11.57 -29.64
C LEU A 201 -8.89 10.37 -28.73
N LEU A 202 -10.01 9.67 -28.94
CA LEU A 202 -10.34 8.47 -28.19
C LEU A 202 -9.30 7.37 -28.39
N VAL A 203 -9.04 7.00 -29.64
CA VAL A 203 -8.12 5.85 -29.96
C VAL A 203 -6.69 6.17 -29.51
N VAL A 204 -6.19 7.36 -29.76
CA VAL A 204 -4.83 7.75 -29.35
C VAL A 204 -4.72 7.82 -27.82
N SER A 205 -5.76 8.25 -27.11
CA SER A 205 -5.78 8.26 -25.64
C SER A 205 -5.78 6.85 -25.06
N VAL A 206 -6.55 5.92 -25.62
CA VAL A 206 -6.52 4.50 -25.23
C VAL A 206 -5.16 3.86 -25.57
N ALA A 207 -4.58 4.19 -26.73
CA ALA A 207 -3.26 3.73 -27.12
C ALA A 207 -2.16 4.20 -26.14
N LYS A 208 -2.18 5.48 -25.75
CA LYS A 208 -1.28 6.03 -24.72
C LYS A 208 -1.46 5.27 -23.39
N MET A 209 -2.70 5.05 -22.96
CA MET A 209 -2.97 4.29 -21.75
C MET A 209 -2.43 2.87 -21.85
N GLY A 210 -2.58 2.22 -22.99
CA GLY A 210 -2.05 0.88 -23.24
C GLY A 210 -0.52 0.82 -23.13
N LEU A 211 0.20 1.81 -23.67
CA LEU A 211 1.66 1.92 -23.53
C LEU A 211 2.07 2.11 -22.07
N ILE A 212 1.35 2.95 -21.33
CA ILE A 212 1.62 3.15 -19.90
C ILE A 212 1.36 1.86 -19.11
N MET A 213 0.28 1.13 -19.40
CA MET A 213 0.01 -0.16 -18.75
C MET A 213 1.04 -1.23 -19.10
N ALA A 214 1.55 -1.25 -20.33
CA ALA A 214 2.65 -2.13 -20.72
C ALA A 214 3.94 -1.80 -19.93
N TYR A 215 4.23 -0.52 -19.71
CA TYR A 215 5.35 -0.09 -18.88
C TYR A 215 5.15 -0.53 -17.41
N PHE A 216 3.94 -0.41 -16.85
CA PHE A 216 3.62 -0.89 -15.50
C PHE A 216 3.87 -2.39 -15.37
N TYR A 217 3.41 -3.17 -16.36
CA TYR A 217 3.63 -4.61 -16.38
C TYR A 217 5.12 -4.96 -16.43
N LEU A 218 5.89 -4.24 -17.23
CA LEU A 218 7.34 -4.43 -17.34
C LEU A 218 8.05 -4.15 -16.01
N CYS A 219 7.65 -3.11 -15.29
CA CYS A 219 8.27 -2.72 -14.03
C CYS A 219 7.93 -3.68 -12.88
N ASP A 220 6.69 -4.11 -12.80
CA ASP A 220 6.20 -4.82 -11.61
C ASP A 220 6.14 -6.34 -11.79
N ARG A 221 5.64 -6.82 -12.95
CA ARG A 221 5.34 -8.24 -13.21
C ARG A 221 6.44 -8.99 -13.94
N THR A 222 7.49 -8.32 -14.32
CA THR A 222 8.66 -8.95 -14.93
C THR A 222 9.89 -8.78 -14.06
N ASN A 223 10.89 -9.62 -14.28
CA ASN A 223 12.20 -9.50 -13.64
C ASN A 223 13.18 -8.64 -14.48
N PHE A 224 12.64 -7.74 -15.31
CA PHE A 224 13.46 -6.90 -16.19
C PHE A 224 14.24 -5.84 -15.38
N PHE A 225 13.59 -5.22 -14.39
CA PHE A 225 14.24 -4.27 -13.50
C PHE A 225 14.50 -4.89 -12.14
N MET A 226 15.61 -4.48 -11.52
CA MET A 226 15.93 -4.86 -10.15
C MET A 226 14.94 -4.28 -9.15
N LYS A 227 14.75 -4.98 -8.06
CA LYS A 227 13.90 -4.60 -6.93
C LYS A 227 14.71 -4.72 -5.65
N GLU A 228 14.69 -3.69 -4.82
CA GLU A 228 15.37 -3.65 -3.53
C GLU A 228 14.38 -3.53 -2.39
N ASN A 229 14.72 -4.08 -1.23
CA ASN A 229 13.92 -3.93 -0.01
C ASN A 229 14.00 -2.50 0.52
N LYS A 230 12.97 -2.08 1.23
CA LYS A 230 12.92 -0.77 1.89
C LYS A 230 13.67 -0.82 3.21
N TYR A 231 14.46 0.20 3.47
CA TYR A 231 15.15 0.37 4.74
C TYR A 231 14.78 1.73 5.33
N PHE A 232 14.12 1.69 6.49
CA PHE A 232 13.78 2.92 7.20
C PHE A 232 15.01 3.49 7.91
N SER A 233 15.25 4.78 7.69
CA SER A 233 16.08 5.60 8.55
C SER A 233 15.42 6.96 8.79
N SER A 234 15.64 7.55 9.96
CA SER A 234 15.06 8.88 10.26
C SER A 234 15.50 9.93 9.24
N VAL A 235 16.75 9.87 8.77
CA VAL A 235 17.27 10.81 7.79
C VAL A 235 16.59 10.62 6.42
N SER A 236 16.41 9.38 5.97
CA SER A 236 15.77 9.09 4.68
C SER A 236 14.31 9.55 4.62
N PHE A 237 13.64 9.68 5.77
CA PHE A 237 12.27 10.19 5.87
C PHE A 237 12.23 11.72 6.03
N TRP A 238 12.93 12.28 7.03
CA TRP A 238 12.80 13.69 7.37
C TRP A 238 13.48 14.64 6.38
N LEU A 239 14.60 14.22 5.76
CA LEU A 239 15.32 15.07 4.82
C LEU A 239 14.52 15.36 3.54
N PRO A 240 13.98 14.36 2.81
CA PRO A 240 13.13 14.63 1.64
C PRO A 240 11.85 15.38 2.02
N LEU A 241 11.27 15.08 3.18
CA LEU A 241 10.08 15.76 3.67
C LEU A 241 10.35 17.25 3.88
N GLY A 242 11.42 17.60 4.58
CA GLY A 242 11.84 18.99 4.82
C GLY A 242 12.12 19.73 3.51
N TYR A 243 12.80 19.07 2.56
CA TYR A 243 13.09 19.64 1.24
C TYR A 243 11.82 19.95 0.44
N VAL A 244 10.87 19.01 0.42
CA VAL A 244 9.59 19.18 -0.29
C VAL A 244 8.76 20.31 0.32
N PHE A 245 8.72 20.44 1.65
CA PHE A 245 8.03 21.55 2.31
C PHE A 245 8.71 22.89 2.05
N ALA A 246 10.04 22.94 2.06
CA ALA A 246 10.79 24.15 1.72
C ALA A 246 10.50 24.60 0.28
N LEU A 247 10.51 23.67 -0.67
CA LEU A 247 10.11 23.98 -2.06
C LEU A 247 8.66 24.47 -2.14
N GLY A 248 7.74 23.85 -1.40
CA GLY A 248 6.35 24.29 -1.36
C GLY A 248 6.17 25.73 -0.91
N LEU A 249 6.97 26.19 0.05
CA LEU A 249 6.97 27.59 0.50
C LEU A 249 7.52 28.55 -0.56
N PHE A 250 8.49 28.11 -1.36
CA PHE A 250 9.06 28.91 -2.44
C PHE A 250 8.05 29.23 -3.56
N PHE A 251 7.19 28.28 -3.89
CA PHE A 251 6.19 28.39 -4.96
C PHE A 251 4.84 28.88 -4.43
N THR A 252 4.84 29.99 -3.68
CA THR A 252 3.61 30.57 -3.13
C THR A 252 3.04 31.63 -4.08
N GLU A 253 1.74 31.51 -4.40
CA GLU A 253 1.00 32.41 -5.27
C GLU A 253 -0.27 32.93 -4.60
N ASP A 254 -0.79 34.06 -5.09
CA ASP A 254 -2.07 34.61 -4.64
C ASP A 254 -3.23 33.93 -5.37
N SER A 255 -4.23 33.46 -4.64
CA SER A 255 -5.43 32.86 -5.19
C SER A 255 -6.45 33.94 -5.59
N ARG A 256 -7.18 33.67 -6.66
CA ARG A 256 -8.32 34.49 -7.09
C ARG A 256 -9.55 34.34 -6.19
N TYR A 257 -9.55 33.33 -5.33
CA TYR A 257 -10.69 32.99 -4.48
C TYR A 257 -10.43 33.46 -3.04
N THR A 258 -11.45 34.05 -2.44
CA THR A 258 -11.43 34.53 -1.04
C THR A 258 -12.11 33.58 -0.07
N LYS A 259 -12.96 32.66 -0.57
CA LYS A 259 -13.74 31.74 0.27
C LYS A 259 -12.87 30.79 1.08
N ALA A 260 -13.35 30.39 2.25
CA ALA A 260 -12.70 29.34 3.03
C ALA A 260 -12.75 28.00 2.27
N LEU A 261 -11.68 27.21 2.34
CA LEU A 261 -11.51 25.93 1.64
C LEU A 261 -11.86 26.00 0.14
N HIS A 262 -11.45 27.08 -0.52
CA HIS A 262 -11.59 27.19 -1.96
C HIS A 262 -10.79 26.11 -2.71
N ARG A 263 -11.01 25.99 -4.01
CA ARG A 263 -10.44 24.93 -4.84
C ARG A 263 -8.91 24.84 -4.75
N ASP A 264 -8.21 25.98 -4.89
CA ASP A 264 -6.74 25.99 -4.88
C ASP A 264 -6.19 25.52 -3.53
N GLN A 265 -6.83 25.92 -2.42
CA GLN A 265 -6.47 25.50 -1.09
C GLN A 265 -6.73 24.00 -0.83
N THR A 266 -7.84 23.46 -1.35
CA THR A 266 -8.13 22.02 -1.24
C THR A 266 -7.18 21.19 -2.10
N GLU A 267 -6.78 21.68 -3.29
CA GLU A 267 -5.78 21.04 -4.15
C GLU A 267 -4.39 21.12 -3.48
N GLU A 268 -4.00 22.26 -2.91
CA GLU A 268 -2.78 22.40 -2.09
C GLU A 268 -2.73 21.36 -0.96
N MET A 269 -3.81 21.26 -0.19
CA MET A 269 -3.90 20.32 0.93
C MET A 269 -3.74 18.87 0.46
N LYS A 270 -4.43 18.45 -0.60
CA LYS A 270 -4.28 17.13 -1.19
C LYS A 270 -2.85 16.88 -1.67
N GLY A 271 -2.20 17.88 -2.25
CA GLY A 271 -0.86 17.74 -2.80
C GLY A 271 0.22 17.49 -1.74
N TRP A 272 0.28 18.31 -0.69
CA TRP A 272 1.27 18.06 0.34
C TRP A 272 0.99 16.76 1.11
N MET A 273 -0.28 16.44 1.36
CA MET A 273 -0.66 15.16 1.96
C MET A 273 -0.20 13.97 1.11
N GLN A 274 -0.37 14.05 -0.22
CA GLN A 274 0.08 12.99 -1.13
C GLN A 274 1.60 12.83 -1.13
N LEU A 275 2.35 13.93 -1.11
CA LEU A 275 3.82 13.87 -1.06
C LEU A 275 4.32 13.25 0.25
N VAL A 276 3.69 13.56 1.38
CA VAL A 276 3.98 12.88 2.66
C VAL A 276 3.73 11.38 2.57
N LEU A 277 2.58 10.95 2.00
CA LEU A 277 2.25 9.54 1.80
C LEU A 277 3.27 8.83 0.90
N LEU A 278 3.70 9.49 -0.18
CA LEU A 278 4.71 8.93 -1.08
C LEU A 278 6.05 8.70 -0.37
N ILE A 279 6.55 9.70 0.35
CA ILE A 279 7.79 9.58 1.13
C ILE A 279 7.64 8.49 2.20
N TYR A 280 6.50 8.41 2.88
CA TYR A 280 6.21 7.38 3.87
C TYR A 280 6.28 5.96 3.27
N HIS A 281 5.67 5.74 2.11
CA HIS A 281 5.71 4.43 1.46
C HIS A 281 7.08 4.08 0.89
N MET A 282 7.80 5.06 0.31
CA MET A 282 9.13 4.84 -0.27
C MET A 282 10.16 4.46 0.78
N THR A 283 10.13 5.13 1.92
CA THR A 283 11.12 4.94 2.99
C THR A 283 10.81 3.78 3.92
N GLY A 284 9.66 3.12 3.76
CA GLY A 284 9.24 2.05 4.67
C GLY A 284 8.95 2.55 6.10
N ALA A 285 8.56 3.82 6.26
CA ALA A 285 8.30 4.44 7.55
C ALA A 285 7.09 3.84 8.30
N SER A 286 6.37 2.90 7.69
CA SER A 286 5.31 2.09 8.32
C SER A 286 5.79 1.26 9.51
N SER A 287 7.09 0.97 9.59
CA SER A 287 7.72 0.32 10.74
C SER A 287 7.75 1.18 12.01
N ASN A 288 7.64 2.52 11.86
CA ASN A 288 7.60 3.45 12.96
C ASN A 288 6.16 3.80 13.33
N LEU A 289 5.71 3.37 14.54
CA LEU A 289 4.34 3.57 15.02
C LEU A 289 3.92 5.05 15.06
N GLN A 290 4.81 5.93 15.50
CA GLN A 290 4.52 7.36 15.64
C GLN A 290 4.24 8.00 14.27
N ILE A 291 5.07 7.70 13.26
CA ILE A 291 4.86 8.20 11.89
C ILE A 291 3.58 7.60 11.31
N ARG A 292 3.35 6.31 11.51
CA ARG A 292 2.13 5.61 11.05
C ARG A 292 0.87 6.28 11.57
N ASN A 293 0.81 6.65 12.87
CA ASN A 293 -0.35 7.32 13.47
C ASN A 293 -0.62 8.69 12.84
N HIS A 294 0.43 9.48 12.55
CA HIS A 294 0.26 10.77 11.86
C HIS A 294 -0.21 10.57 10.40
N VAL A 295 0.32 9.57 9.70
CA VAL A 295 -0.09 9.27 8.33
C VAL A 295 -1.54 8.78 8.26
N GLN A 296 -2.01 8.06 9.26
CA GLN A 296 -3.42 7.64 9.33
C GLN A 296 -4.38 8.84 9.40
N MET A 297 -3.99 9.93 10.06
CA MET A 297 -4.76 11.17 10.08
C MET A 297 -4.86 11.81 8.68
N ILE A 298 -3.83 11.67 7.85
CA ILE A 298 -3.84 12.16 6.46
C ILE A 298 -4.88 11.42 5.62
N ILE A 299 -5.03 10.11 5.78
CA ILE A 299 -6.06 9.33 5.10
C ILE A 299 -7.46 9.81 5.49
N SER A 300 -7.68 10.04 6.79
CA SER A 300 -8.92 10.63 7.29
C SER A 300 -9.18 12.03 6.71
N ALA A 301 -8.13 12.85 6.54
CA ALA A 301 -8.26 14.18 5.94
C ALA A 301 -8.68 14.13 4.45
N TYR A 302 -8.21 13.15 3.69
CA TYR A 302 -8.70 12.94 2.31
C TYR A 302 -10.19 12.65 2.25
N LEU A 303 -10.67 11.76 3.12
CA LEU A 303 -12.10 11.43 3.20
C LEU A 303 -12.93 12.62 3.68
N PHE A 304 -12.42 13.36 4.66
CA PHE A 304 -13.04 14.60 5.15
C PHE A 304 -13.20 15.64 4.03
N LEU A 305 -12.12 15.90 3.27
CA LEU A 305 -12.18 16.82 2.13
C LEU A 305 -13.14 16.34 1.03
N SER A 306 -13.24 15.03 0.82
CA SER A 306 -14.19 14.45 -0.12
C SER A 306 -15.63 14.69 0.34
N GLY A 307 -15.95 14.42 1.61
CA GLY A 307 -17.27 14.68 2.19
C GLY A 307 -17.68 16.15 2.11
N TYR A 308 -16.78 17.05 2.52
CA TYR A 308 -16.95 18.48 2.37
C TYR A 308 -17.23 18.89 0.92
N GLY A 309 -16.39 18.42 -0.01
CA GLY A 309 -16.51 18.80 -1.43
C GLY A 309 -17.80 18.33 -2.07
N HIS A 310 -18.27 17.11 -1.77
CA HIS A 310 -19.54 16.58 -2.27
C HIS A 310 -20.75 17.33 -1.67
N PHE A 311 -20.73 17.60 -0.37
CA PHE A 311 -21.77 18.40 0.29
C PHE A 311 -21.84 19.81 -0.31
N TYR A 312 -20.70 20.50 -0.40
CA TYR A 312 -20.62 21.88 -0.90
C TYR A 312 -21.09 21.98 -2.36
N TYR A 313 -20.77 20.99 -3.19
CA TYR A 313 -21.22 20.90 -4.57
C TYR A 313 -22.74 20.73 -4.67
N LEU A 314 -23.31 19.77 -3.94
CA LEU A 314 -24.76 19.52 -3.92
C LEU A 314 -25.53 20.72 -3.38
N TRP A 315 -25.00 21.39 -2.36
CA TRP A 315 -25.59 22.57 -1.75
C TRP A 315 -25.74 23.74 -2.72
N HIS A 316 -24.70 24.01 -3.53
CA HIS A 316 -24.68 25.21 -4.41
C HIS A 316 -25.17 24.92 -5.83
N ARG A 317 -24.88 23.73 -6.39
CA ARG A 317 -25.18 23.42 -7.79
C ARG A 317 -26.51 22.69 -7.99
N ASN A 318 -27.07 22.08 -6.96
CA ASN A 318 -28.27 21.25 -7.00
C ASN A 318 -28.26 20.15 -8.10
N ASP A 319 -27.06 19.75 -8.53
CA ASP A 319 -26.86 18.69 -9.53
C ASP A 319 -26.62 17.35 -8.82
N ALA A 320 -27.72 16.66 -8.59
CA ALA A 320 -27.77 15.32 -7.96
C ALA A 320 -28.20 14.26 -8.99
N GLY A 321 -27.81 14.42 -10.25
CA GLY A 321 -28.19 13.52 -11.34
C GLY A 321 -27.35 12.25 -11.39
N ILE A 322 -27.88 11.21 -12.02
CA ILE A 322 -27.19 9.93 -12.29
C ILE A 322 -25.87 10.18 -13.05
N VAL A 323 -25.85 11.10 -13.98
CA VAL A 323 -24.64 11.45 -14.75
C VAL A 323 -23.53 11.92 -13.81
N ARG A 324 -23.83 12.81 -12.87
CA ARG A 324 -22.86 13.28 -11.88
C ARG A 324 -22.35 12.17 -10.99
N PHE A 325 -23.20 11.28 -10.54
CA PHE A 325 -22.83 10.11 -9.78
C PHE A 325 -21.78 9.26 -10.53
N PHE A 326 -22.09 8.89 -11.77
CA PHE A 326 -21.17 8.08 -12.59
C PHE A 326 -19.89 8.82 -12.97
N GLN A 327 -19.92 10.14 -13.14
CA GLN A 327 -18.69 10.93 -13.35
C GLN A 327 -17.72 10.81 -12.16
N VAL A 328 -18.24 10.88 -10.94
CA VAL A 328 -17.41 10.74 -9.74
C VAL A 328 -16.90 9.30 -9.61
N ILE A 329 -17.78 8.31 -9.75
CA ILE A 329 -17.40 6.88 -9.69
C ILE A 329 -16.36 6.53 -10.76
N PHE A 330 -16.56 6.99 -11.99
CA PHE A 330 -15.57 6.79 -13.07
C PHE A 330 -14.23 7.42 -12.72
N ARG A 331 -14.24 8.66 -12.23
CA ARG A 331 -13.00 9.36 -11.86
C ARG A 331 -12.23 8.66 -10.75
N LEU A 332 -12.93 8.08 -9.78
CA LEU A 332 -12.32 7.36 -8.67
C LEU A 332 -11.81 5.96 -9.04
N ASN A 333 -12.53 5.28 -9.95
CA ASN A 333 -12.34 3.85 -10.16
C ASN A 333 -11.76 3.47 -11.52
N PHE A 334 -11.67 4.37 -12.48
CA PHE A 334 -11.16 4.06 -13.82
C PHE A 334 -9.75 3.45 -13.78
N LEU A 335 -8.82 4.15 -13.12
CA LEU A 335 -7.44 3.67 -13.00
C LEU A 335 -7.32 2.40 -12.14
N PRO A 336 -7.91 2.30 -10.93
CA PRO A 336 -7.89 1.06 -10.15
C PRO A 336 -8.46 -0.15 -10.90
N ILE A 337 -9.59 -0.01 -11.59
CA ILE A 337 -10.17 -1.11 -12.38
C ILE A 337 -9.23 -1.53 -13.51
N LEU A 338 -8.67 -0.57 -14.24
CA LEU A 338 -7.72 -0.87 -15.31
C LEU A 338 -6.47 -1.59 -14.77
N LEU A 339 -5.97 -1.16 -13.61
CA LEU A 339 -4.86 -1.83 -12.94
C LEU A 339 -5.23 -3.24 -12.47
N CYS A 340 -6.43 -3.47 -11.93
CA CYS A 340 -6.91 -4.82 -11.61
C CYS A 340 -6.89 -5.73 -12.84
N LEU A 341 -7.36 -5.23 -13.99
CA LEU A 341 -7.40 -5.98 -15.24
C LEU A 341 -6.00 -6.26 -15.81
N CYS A 342 -5.09 -5.30 -15.72
CA CYS A 342 -3.74 -5.45 -16.27
C CYS A 342 -2.79 -6.19 -15.34
N MET A 343 -2.83 -5.92 -14.03
CA MET A 343 -1.88 -6.44 -13.06
C MET A 343 -2.36 -7.72 -12.35
N ASN A 344 -3.57 -8.17 -12.63
CA ASN A 344 -4.19 -9.33 -11.95
C ASN A 344 -4.16 -9.19 -10.42
N ARG A 345 -4.59 -8.02 -9.95
CA ARG A 345 -4.74 -7.76 -8.50
C ARG A 345 -6.19 -7.54 -8.14
N PRO A 346 -6.63 -7.98 -6.96
CA PRO A 346 -7.98 -7.74 -6.50
C PRO A 346 -8.22 -6.24 -6.31
N TYR A 347 -9.47 -5.81 -6.46
CA TYR A 347 -9.83 -4.39 -6.30
C TYR A 347 -9.46 -3.84 -4.91
N GLN A 348 -9.51 -4.69 -3.90
CA GLN A 348 -9.10 -4.36 -2.53
C GLN A 348 -7.61 -4.04 -2.37
N PHE A 349 -6.75 -4.56 -3.21
CA PHE A 349 -5.33 -4.22 -3.19
C PHE A 349 -5.10 -2.70 -3.21
N TYR A 350 -5.96 -1.98 -3.94
CA TYR A 350 -5.97 -0.52 -3.98
C TYR A 350 -6.85 0.08 -2.87
N ALA A 351 -6.62 -0.28 -1.63
CA ALA A 351 -7.44 -0.06 -0.43
C ALA A 351 -8.18 1.29 -0.35
N PHE A 352 -7.59 2.37 -0.87
CA PHE A 352 -8.19 3.70 -0.87
C PHE A 352 -9.36 3.83 -1.85
N ALA A 353 -9.32 3.16 -3.02
CA ALA A 353 -10.38 3.24 -4.02
C ALA A 353 -11.73 2.64 -3.55
N PRO A 354 -11.76 1.39 -3.02
CA PRO A 354 -12.99 0.85 -2.45
C PRO A 354 -13.49 1.67 -1.24
N LEU A 355 -12.58 2.11 -0.37
CA LEU A 355 -12.92 2.92 0.80
C LEU A 355 -13.64 4.21 0.43
N ILE A 356 -13.05 5.03 -0.44
CA ILE A 356 -13.62 6.31 -0.85
C ILE A 356 -14.91 6.13 -1.67
N SER A 357 -14.99 5.08 -2.51
CA SER A 357 -16.15 4.80 -3.34
C SER A 357 -17.36 4.37 -2.50
N PHE A 358 -17.14 3.52 -1.48
CA PHE A 358 -18.17 3.10 -0.56
C PHE A 358 -18.75 4.28 0.25
N TRP A 359 -17.88 5.09 0.85
CA TRP A 359 -18.30 6.24 1.63
C TRP A 359 -18.97 7.31 0.76
N PHE A 360 -18.47 7.51 -0.47
CA PHE A 360 -19.11 8.41 -1.43
C PHE A 360 -20.54 7.93 -1.75
N LEU A 361 -20.71 6.64 -2.06
CA LEU A 361 -22.03 6.08 -2.35
C LEU A 361 -23.00 6.29 -1.18
N LEU A 362 -22.57 5.97 0.05
CA LEU A 362 -23.42 6.09 1.23
C LEU A 362 -23.82 7.54 1.49
N VAL A 363 -22.86 8.46 1.50
CA VAL A 363 -23.12 9.90 1.72
C VAL A 363 -23.97 10.47 0.60
N TYR A 364 -23.71 10.09 -0.65
CA TYR A 364 -24.46 10.59 -1.81
C TYR A 364 -25.92 10.14 -1.75
N LEU A 365 -26.20 8.88 -1.44
CA LEU A 365 -27.56 8.35 -1.29
C LEU A 365 -28.34 9.07 -0.19
N VAL A 366 -27.72 9.30 0.97
CA VAL A 366 -28.37 10.00 2.09
C VAL A 366 -28.66 11.45 1.76
N LEU A 367 -27.72 12.17 1.12
CA LEU A 367 -27.93 13.57 0.75
C LEU A 367 -29.00 13.75 -0.33
N ILE A 368 -29.12 12.82 -1.29
CA ILE A 368 -30.10 12.86 -2.37
C ILE A 368 -31.49 12.41 -1.93
N ALA A 369 -31.60 11.57 -0.89
CA ALA A 369 -32.88 11.08 -0.39
C ALA A 369 -33.88 12.25 -0.21
N PRO A 370 -35.16 12.09 -0.56
CA PRO A 370 -36.18 13.14 -0.37
C PRO A 370 -36.35 13.53 1.11
N PRO A 371 -36.63 14.80 1.43
CA PRO A 371 -36.60 15.98 0.56
C PRO A 371 -35.17 16.40 0.19
N ARG A 372 -34.94 16.84 -1.06
CA ARG A 372 -33.63 17.38 -1.46
C ARG A 372 -33.43 18.76 -0.87
N ILE A 373 -32.28 18.96 -0.22
CA ILE A 373 -31.99 20.19 0.52
C ILE A 373 -30.83 20.91 -0.16
N THR A 374 -31.10 22.14 -0.58
CA THR A 374 -30.15 23.03 -1.26
C THR A 374 -30.19 24.42 -0.65
N ALA A 375 -29.28 25.30 -1.02
CA ALA A 375 -29.26 26.68 -0.58
C ALA A 375 -30.63 27.37 -0.80
N ALA A 376 -31.17 27.25 -2.02
CA ALA A 376 -32.47 27.84 -2.37
C ALA A 376 -33.64 27.25 -1.56
N SER A 377 -33.62 25.92 -1.28
CA SER A 377 -34.70 25.30 -0.49
C SER A 377 -34.71 25.74 0.97
N VAL A 378 -33.53 26.04 1.53
CA VAL A 378 -33.39 26.53 2.89
C VAL A 378 -33.72 28.01 3.03
N GLU A 379 -33.45 28.80 1.99
CA GLU A 379 -33.90 30.20 1.91
C GLU A 379 -35.41 30.30 1.91
N ALA A 380 -36.08 29.41 1.16
CA ALA A 380 -37.53 29.34 1.11
C ALA A 380 -38.17 28.83 2.42
N ASN A 381 -37.55 27.85 3.07
CA ASN A 381 -38.06 27.28 4.32
C ASN A 381 -36.90 26.88 5.26
N PRO A 382 -36.65 27.61 6.36
CA PRO A 382 -35.62 27.32 7.32
C PRO A 382 -35.73 25.94 8.01
N LEU A 383 -36.93 25.34 8.06
CA LEU A 383 -37.13 23.99 8.62
C LEU A 383 -36.34 22.91 7.85
N ASN A 384 -35.92 23.20 6.64
CA ASN A 384 -35.08 22.28 5.85
C ASN A 384 -33.73 22.00 6.51
N TYR A 385 -33.23 22.88 7.38
CA TYR A 385 -32.05 22.57 8.20
C TYR A 385 -32.29 21.39 9.14
N LEU A 386 -33.49 21.29 9.73
CA LEU A 386 -33.84 20.18 10.62
C LEU A 386 -33.84 18.85 9.84
N TYR A 387 -34.42 18.84 8.63
CA TYR A 387 -34.36 17.64 7.79
C TYR A 387 -32.93 17.25 7.41
N LEU A 388 -32.04 18.21 7.18
CA LEU A 388 -30.63 17.93 6.91
C LEU A 388 -29.95 17.33 8.14
N VAL A 389 -30.18 17.87 9.33
CA VAL A 389 -29.67 17.31 10.58
C VAL A 389 -30.18 15.88 10.81
N LEU A 390 -31.49 15.63 10.57
CA LEU A 390 -32.07 14.28 10.67
C LEU A 390 -31.42 13.30 9.70
N LYS A 391 -31.11 13.71 8.46
CA LYS A 391 -30.36 12.89 7.50
C LYS A 391 -28.95 12.57 7.99
N LEU A 392 -28.26 13.52 8.59
CA LEU A 392 -26.93 13.29 9.17
C LEU A 392 -27.01 12.33 10.37
N VAL A 393 -27.98 12.51 11.26
CA VAL A 393 -28.22 11.56 12.36
C VAL A 393 -28.49 10.16 11.81
N GLY A 394 -29.34 10.03 10.78
CA GLY A 394 -29.59 8.77 10.10
C GLY A 394 -28.31 8.15 9.49
N LEU A 395 -27.48 8.97 8.87
CA LEU A 395 -26.19 8.54 8.34
C LEU A 395 -25.25 8.00 9.44
N PHE A 396 -25.10 8.71 10.54
CA PHE A 396 -24.32 8.23 11.70
C PHE A 396 -24.92 6.93 12.27
N THR A 397 -26.24 6.84 12.36
CA THR A 397 -26.91 5.61 12.84
C THR A 397 -26.62 4.41 11.92
N ILE A 398 -26.69 4.58 10.59
CA ILE A 398 -26.34 3.52 9.62
C ILE A 398 -24.88 3.07 9.82
N ILE A 399 -23.96 4.01 9.99
CA ILE A 399 -22.55 3.70 10.22
C ILE A 399 -22.35 2.93 11.53
N ILE A 400 -22.99 3.35 12.61
CA ILE A 400 -22.91 2.68 13.90
C ILE A 400 -23.43 1.23 13.79
N ILE A 401 -24.57 1.03 13.14
CA ILE A 401 -25.14 -0.30 12.93
C ILE A 401 -24.19 -1.17 12.10
N LEU A 402 -23.63 -0.63 11.00
CA LEU A 402 -22.72 -1.38 10.13
C LEU A 402 -21.46 -1.85 10.88
N TYR A 403 -20.96 -1.03 11.81
CA TYR A 403 -19.74 -1.33 12.58
C TYR A 403 -19.99 -1.77 14.03
N MET A 404 -21.23 -2.09 14.39
CA MET A 404 -21.58 -2.59 15.72
C MET A 404 -20.96 -3.97 15.99
N SER A 405 -20.84 -4.79 14.94
CA SER A 405 -20.28 -6.13 15.04
C SER A 405 -19.54 -6.48 13.75
N GLU A 406 -18.37 -7.08 13.88
CA GLU A 406 -17.59 -7.63 12.75
C GLU A 406 -18.41 -8.66 11.97
N VAL A 407 -19.12 -9.54 12.67
CA VAL A 407 -20.00 -10.56 12.08
C VAL A 407 -21.08 -9.94 11.18
N PHE A 408 -21.61 -8.77 11.55
CA PHE A 408 -22.60 -8.07 10.72
C PHE A 408 -21.96 -7.52 9.44
N PHE A 409 -20.79 -6.91 9.57
CA PHE A 409 -20.01 -6.42 8.43
C PHE A 409 -19.64 -7.57 7.47
N GLU A 410 -19.17 -8.69 8.03
CA GLU A 410 -18.85 -9.89 7.28
C GLU A 410 -20.06 -10.40 6.49
N LYS A 411 -21.22 -10.55 7.12
CA LYS A 411 -22.45 -10.98 6.44
C LYS A 411 -22.85 -10.08 5.29
N VAL A 412 -22.62 -8.78 5.38
CA VAL A 412 -22.93 -7.84 4.29
C VAL A 412 -21.96 -8.02 3.11
N PHE A 413 -20.65 -8.16 3.38
CA PHE A 413 -19.62 -8.14 2.34
C PHE A 413 -19.20 -9.51 1.82
N VAL A 414 -19.44 -10.61 2.56
CA VAL A 414 -19.20 -11.99 2.08
C VAL A 414 -20.27 -12.45 1.10
N THR A 415 -21.45 -11.83 1.09
CA THR A 415 -22.49 -12.18 0.11
C THR A 415 -22.06 -11.85 -1.31
N ARG A 416 -22.33 -12.75 -2.26
CA ARG A 416 -22.13 -12.48 -3.69
C ARG A 416 -23.11 -11.38 -4.15
N PRO A 417 -22.73 -10.38 -4.95
CA PRO A 417 -21.47 -10.26 -5.71
C PRO A 417 -20.33 -9.55 -4.97
N TRP A 418 -20.56 -9.04 -3.76
CA TRP A 418 -19.58 -8.21 -3.03
C TRP A 418 -18.32 -8.99 -2.71
N LYS A 419 -18.45 -10.28 -2.36
CA LYS A 419 -17.29 -11.15 -2.08
C LYS A 419 -16.24 -11.10 -3.19
N ALA A 420 -16.66 -11.12 -4.43
CA ALA A 420 -15.76 -11.11 -5.57
C ALA A 420 -14.96 -9.80 -5.76
N LEU A 421 -15.54 -8.66 -5.36
CA LEU A 421 -14.88 -7.36 -5.44
C LEU A 421 -13.94 -7.14 -4.26
N PHE A 422 -14.29 -7.72 -3.10
CA PHE A 422 -13.73 -7.29 -1.84
C PHE A 422 -12.91 -8.35 -1.11
N VAL A 423 -13.10 -9.63 -1.34
CA VAL A 423 -12.47 -10.69 -0.55
C VAL A 423 -11.72 -11.65 -1.44
N THR A 424 -10.41 -11.76 -1.27
CA THR A 424 -9.57 -12.73 -1.95
C THR A 424 -9.39 -13.99 -1.14
N THR A 425 -9.28 -13.85 0.20
CA THR A 425 -9.19 -14.94 1.17
C THR A 425 -10.11 -14.65 2.36
N ASP A 426 -10.51 -15.66 3.11
CA ASP A 426 -11.42 -15.48 4.24
C ASP A 426 -10.80 -14.67 5.39
N ASP A 427 -9.47 -14.64 5.50
CA ASP A 427 -8.74 -13.87 6.52
C ASP A 427 -8.68 -12.36 6.22
N ASP A 428 -8.92 -11.95 4.97
CA ASP A 428 -8.85 -10.54 4.56
C ASP A 428 -9.99 -9.67 5.12
N ILE A 429 -11.10 -10.27 5.55
CA ILE A 429 -12.30 -9.54 6.02
C ILE A 429 -12.02 -8.81 7.33
N HIS A 430 -11.32 -9.46 8.27
CA HIS A 430 -10.97 -8.87 9.55
C HIS A 430 -10.10 -7.61 9.37
N ASP A 431 -9.07 -7.71 8.56
CA ASP A 431 -8.19 -6.57 8.23
C ASP A 431 -8.97 -5.42 7.56
N TRP A 432 -9.93 -5.77 6.74
CA TRP A 432 -10.82 -4.83 6.06
C TRP A 432 -11.72 -4.09 7.02
N TRP A 433 -12.40 -4.83 7.87
CA TRP A 433 -13.25 -4.28 8.90
C TRP A 433 -12.46 -3.29 9.78
N LEU A 434 -11.25 -3.66 10.20
CA LEU A 434 -10.36 -2.78 10.98
C LEU A 434 -9.99 -1.51 10.20
N ARG A 435 -9.49 -1.63 8.99
CA ARG A 435 -9.05 -0.48 8.17
C ARG A 435 -10.19 0.48 7.86
N TRP A 436 -11.38 -0.04 7.59
CA TRP A 436 -12.55 0.78 7.32
C TRP A 436 -13.14 1.38 8.59
N LYS A 437 -13.11 0.66 9.70
CA LYS A 437 -13.51 1.14 11.03
C LYS A 437 -12.74 2.39 11.44
N LEU A 438 -11.44 2.44 11.17
CA LEU A 438 -10.60 3.60 11.48
C LEU A 438 -11.10 4.91 10.86
N ASN A 439 -11.65 4.86 9.66
CA ASN A 439 -12.02 6.03 8.88
C ASN A 439 -13.54 6.23 8.75
N ARG A 440 -14.35 5.47 9.50
CA ARG A 440 -15.81 5.37 9.34
C ARG A 440 -16.55 6.70 9.42
N TYR A 441 -16.11 7.63 10.23
CA TYR A 441 -16.78 8.93 10.39
C TYR A 441 -16.14 10.08 9.60
N SER A 442 -14.95 9.87 9.01
CA SER A 442 -14.16 10.96 8.42
C SER A 442 -14.89 11.73 7.33
N MET A 443 -15.59 11.02 6.42
CA MET A 443 -16.37 11.66 5.37
C MET A 443 -17.61 12.40 5.93
N CYS A 444 -18.26 11.85 6.95
CA CYS A 444 -19.39 12.47 7.61
C CYS A 444 -18.99 13.76 8.34
N TYR A 445 -17.83 13.77 9.00
CA TYR A 445 -17.29 14.98 9.61
C TYR A 445 -17.03 16.08 8.57
N GLY A 446 -16.61 15.71 7.35
CA GLY A 446 -16.51 16.67 6.24
C GLY A 446 -17.85 17.30 5.86
N VAL A 447 -18.91 16.50 5.83
CA VAL A 447 -20.28 17.00 5.57
C VAL A 447 -20.77 17.90 6.70
N VAL A 448 -20.58 17.49 7.95
CA VAL A 448 -20.94 18.30 9.15
C VAL A 448 -20.18 19.63 9.16
N PHE A 449 -18.88 19.60 8.85
CA PHE A 449 -18.08 20.82 8.73
C PHE A 449 -18.59 21.73 7.62
N GLY A 450 -18.94 21.17 6.46
CA GLY A 450 -19.55 21.93 5.35
C GLY A 450 -20.86 22.61 5.77
N LEU A 451 -21.71 21.89 6.50
CA LEU A 451 -22.95 22.45 7.06
C LEU A 451 -22.66 23.58 8.08
N ALA A 452 -21.70 23.37 8.99
CA ALA A 452 -21.30 24.37 9.97
C ALA A 452 -20.74 25.63 9.30
N LEU A 453 -19.91 25.48 8.26
CA LEU A 453 -19.36 26.60 7.50
C LEU A 453 -20.46 27.42 6.81
N VAL A 454 -21.37 26.76 6.08
CA VAL A 454 -22.48 27.43 5.38
C VAL A 454 -23.43 28.10 6.36
N SER A 455 -23.72 27.46 7.50
CA SER A 455 -24.53 28.05 8.57
C SER A 455 -23.83 29.28 9.18
N GLY A 456 -22.52 29.17 9.46
CA GLY A 456 -21.71 30.28 9.97
C GLY A 456 -21.68 31.49 9.03
N GLN A 457 -21.59 31.25 7.73
CA GLN A 457 -21.68 32.30 6.69
C GLN A 457 -23.05 32.98 6.73
N ARG A 458 -24.13 32.20 6.82
CA ARG A 458 -25.50 32.74 6.87
C ARG A 458 -25.78 33.58 8.11
N PHE A 459 -25.27 33.16 9.27
CA PHE A 459 -25.43 33.91 10.55
C PHE A 459 -24.42 35.04 10.75
N GLY A 460 -23.57 35.31 9.73
CA GLY A 460 -22.55 36.38 9.82
C GLY A 460 -21.42 36.10 10.81
N LEU A 461 -21.27 34.86 11.29
CA LEU A 461 -20.17 34.45 12.14
C LEU A 461 -18.85 34.26 11.38
N VAL A 462 -18.97 33.91 10.10
CA VAL A 462 -17.87 33.66 9.18
C VAL A 462 -17.98 34.64 8.01
N ASP A 463 -16.97 35.49 7.86
CA ASP A 463 -16.85 36.41 6.72
C ASP A 463 -15.68 35.99 5.83
N ASP A 464 -15.99 35.36 4.72
CA ASP A 464 -15.04 34.91 3.70
C ASP A 464 -15.22 35.64 2.34
N SER A 465 -15.99 36.73 2.35
CA SER A 465 -16.26 37.54 1.15
C SER A 465 -15.06 38.39 0.73
N ASN A 466 -14.23 38.79 1.68
CA ASN A 466 -13.13 39.74 1.52
C ASN A 466 -11.79 39.13 1.95
N HIS A 467 -10.69 39.87 1.74
CA HIS A 467 -9.35 39.53 2.23
C HIS A 467 -9.16 39.78 3.74
N SER A 468 -10.23 40.10 4.48
CA SER A 468 -10.23 40.27 5.93
C SER A 468 -10.12 38.95 6.68
N ASN A 469 -9.95 39.01 7.97
CA ASN A 469 -9.96 37.83 8.85
C ASN A 469 -11.32 37.14 8.79
N LEU A 470 -11.30 35.79 8.90
CA LEU A 470 -12.50 34.94 8.79
C LEU A 470 -13.50 35.21 9.91
N PHE A 471 -13.02 35.57 11.10
CA PHE A 471 -13.80 35.80 12.32
C PHE A 471 -13.55 37.18 12.87
N SER A 472 -14.44 37.66 13.73
CA SER A 472 -14.21 38.87 14.55
C SER A 472 -12.93 38.72 15.39
N PRO A 473 -12.21 39.79 15.73
CA PRO A 473 -10.87 39.70 16.35
C PRO A 473 -10.83 38.84 17.63
N ARG A 474 -11.84 38.92 18.50
CA ARG A 474 -11.92 38.11 19.72
C ARG A 474 -12.14 36.63 19.41
N LEU A 475 -13.03 36.34 18.47
CA LEU A 475 -13.31 34.95 18.02
C LEU A 475 -12.13 34.38 17.26
N ALA A 476 -11.43 35.17 16.43
CA ALA A 476 -10.23 34.78 15.73
C ALA A 476 -9.11 34.35 16.69
N LEU A 477 -8.89 35.11 17.76
CA LEU A 477 -7.90 34.76 18.77
C LEU A 477 -8.26 33.46 19.50
N ALA A 478 -9.52 33.32 19.92
CA ALA A 478 -10.01 32.11 20.58
C ALA A 478 -9.91 30.89 19.66
N ALA A 479 -10.34 31.00 18.39
CA ALA A 479 -10.27 29.96 17.41
C ALA A 479 -8.82 29.54 17.10
N THR A 480 -7.89 30.50 17.01
CA THR A 480 -6.46 30.21 16.84
C THR A 480 -5.90 29.44 18.02
N PHE A 481 -6.20 29.89 19.25
CA PHE A 481 -5.71 29.23 20.47
C PHE A 481 -6.26 27.78 20.58
N ILE A 482 -7.56 27.59 20.39
CA ILE A 482 -8.21 26.28 20.45
C ILE A 482 -7.62 25.37 19.36
N SER A 483 -7.39 25.89 18.17
CA SER A 483 -6.83 25.10 17.06
C SER A 483 -5.36 24.71 17.31
N LEU A 484 -4.56 25.58 17.89
CA LEU A 484 -3.19 25.24 18.30
C LEU A 484 -3.19 24.17 19.41
N LEU A 485 -4.07 24.27 20.38
CA LEU A 485 -4.26 23.22 21.40
C LEU A 485 -4.70 21.91 20.77
N GLY A 486 -5.63 21.94 19.82
CA GLY A 486 -6.12 20.76 19.12
C GLY A 486 -5.02 20.04 18.33
N LEU A 487 -4.18 20.79 17.59
CA LEU A 487 -3.02 20.21 16.90
C LEU A 487 -1.98 19.67 17.88
N GLY A 488 -1.68 20.42 18.94
CA GLY A 488 -0.74 20.00 19.98
C GLY A 488 -1.20 18.73 20.68
N ALA A 489 -2.47 18.64 21.07
CA ALA A 489 -3.05 17.47 21.70
C ALA A 489 -3.02 16.24 20.77
N ALA A 490 -3.37 16.40 19.49
CA ALA A 490 -3.33 15.32 18.51
C ALA A 490 -1.90 14.83 18.26
N ALA A 491 -0.93 15.74 18.14
CA ALA A 491 0.47 15.39 17.97
C ALA A 491 1.01 14.66 19.22
N THR A 492 0.73 15.16 20.40
CA THR A 492 1.14 14.56 21.68
C THR A 492 0.52 13.16 21.83
N TYR A 493 -0.77 13.02 21.53
CA TYR A 493 -1.44 11.72 21.56
C TYR A 493 -0.78 10.70 20.61
N ALA A 494 -0.49 11.11 19.36
CA ALA A 494 0.16 10.24 18.37
C ALA A 494 1.59 9.84 18.79
N LEU A 495 2.31 10.70 19.51
CA LEU A 495 3.66 10.43 20.02
C LEU A 495 3.67 9.53 21.25
N LEU A 496 2.71 9.71 22.15
CA LEU A 496 2.65 8.99 23.44
C LEU A 496 1.94 7.64 23.36
N CYS A 497 1.31 7.34 22.24
CA CYS A 497 0.53 6.12 22.10
C CYS A 497 1.41 4.85 22.18
N PRO A 498 1.17 3.95 23.15
CA PRO A 498 2.05 2.80 23.39
C PRO A 498 1.79 1.66 22.42
N ASN A 499 0.53 1.44 22.02
CA ASN A 499 0.08 0.29 21.22
C ASN A 499 -0.77 0.72 20.03
N THR A 500 -0.63 -0.01 18.92
CA THR A 500 -1.46 0.22 17.71
C THR A 500 -2.95 0.13 17.99
N LEU A 501 -3.40 -0.87 18.74
CA LEU A 501 -4.82 -1.11 19.01
C LEU A 501 -5.49 0.03 19.78
N GLU A 502 -4.84 0.52 20.83
CA GLU A 502 -5.38 1.66 21.63
C GLU A 502 -5.48 2.94 20.80
N CYS A 503 -4.48 3.21 19.94
CA CYS A 503 -4.52 4.37 19.05
C CYS A 503 -5.64 4.27 18.02
N GLU A 504 -5.82 3.09 17.45
CA GLU A 504 -6.80 2.83 16.40
C GLU A 504 -8.24 2.93 16.92
N GLU A 505 -8.51 2.52 18.17
CA GLU A 505 -9.84 2.66 18.77
C GLU A 505 -10.32 4.10 18.85
N VAL A 506 -9.45 5.02 19.27
CA VAL A 506 -9.78 6.44 19.45
C VAL A 506 -9.72 7.22 18.14
N HIS A 507 -8.94 6.73 17.15
CA HIS A 507 -8.69 7.44 15.90
C HIS A 507 -9.96 7.88 15.18
N SER A 508 -10.96 6.99 15.04
CA SER A 508 -12.19 7.29 14.31
C SER A 508 -13.00 8.45 14.91
N TYR A 509 -12.83 8.72 16.21
CA TYR A 509 -13.51 9.79 16.92
C TYR A 509 -12.68 11.08 17.01
N SER A 510 -11.36 10.97 17.08
CA SER A 510 -10.46 12.11 17.31
C SER A 510 -9.87 12.72 16.04
N ALA A 511 -9.87 11.98 14.92
CA ALA A 511 -9.22 12.40 13.67
C ALA A 511 -9.74 13.75 13.13
N PHE A 512 -10.99 14.15 13.41
CA PHE A 512 -11.52 15.42 12.95
C PHE A 512 -10.85 16.62 13.63
N VAL A 513 -10.36 16.46 14.88
CA VAL A 513 -9.77 17.56 15.67
C VAL A 513 -8.57 18.19 14.96
N PRO A 514 -7.50 17.46 14.61
CA PRO A 514 -6.36 18.04 13.90
C PRO A 514 -6.73 18.57 12.51
N ILE A 515 -7.67 17.91 11.81
CA ILE A 515 -8.10 18.33 10.46
C ILE A 515 -8.80 19.70 10.53
N VAL A 516 -9.80 19.85 11.41
CA VAL A 516 -10.52 21.11 11.57
C VAL A 516 -9.59 22.19 12.13
N SER A 517 -8.72 21.87 13.09
CA SER A 517 -7.74 22.79 13.64
C SER A 517 -6.81 23.34 12.55
N TYR A 518 -6.28 22.47 11.66
CA TYR A 518 -5.47 22.89 10.52
C TYR A 518 -6.25 23.82 9.59
N ILE A 519 -7.48 23.46 9.25
CA ILE A 519 -8.34 24.25 8.34
C ILE A 519 -8.63 25.63 8.95
N VAL A 520 -8.94 25.69 10.24
CA VAL A 520 -9.20 26.96 10.94
C VAL A 520 -7.95 27.82 10.94
N LEU A 521 -6.79 27.31 11.36
CA LEU A 521 -5.53 28.07 11.36
C LEU A 521 -5.17 28.58 9.96
N ARG A 522 -5.40 27.77 8.95
CA ARG A 522 -5.12 28.10 7.56
C ARG A 522 -6.01 29.23 7.02
N ASN A 523 -7.21 29.41 7.59
CA ASN A 523 -8.24 30.33 7.11
C ASN A 523 -8.51 31.54 8.01
N VAL A 524 -8.09 31.53 9.28
CA VAL A 524 -8.33 32.63 10.21
C VAL A 524 -7.81 33.96 9.67
N SER A 525 -6.57 33.98 9.16
CA SER A 525 -5.98 35.14 8.52
C SER A 525 -6.37 35.25 7.05
N GLY A 526 -6.85 36.40 6.62
CA GLY A 526 -7.15 36.66 5.22
C GLY A 526 -5.92 36.49 4.31
N MET A 527 -4.74 36.88 4.78
CA MET A 527 -3.48 36.71 4.02
C MET A 527 -3.14 35.24 3.83
N LEU A 528 -3.27 34.40 4.86
CA LEU A 528 -3.03 32.97 4.73
C LEU A 528 -4.11 32.31 3.86
N ARG A 529 -5.35 32.73 3.98
CA ARG A 529 -6.47 32.16 3.22
C ARG A 529 -6.33 32.37 1.72
N THR A 530 -5.84 33.51 1.29
CA THR A 530 -5.75 33.89 -0.14
C THR A 530 -4.44 33.51 -0.80
N ARG A 531 -3.47 33.00 -0.07
CA ARG A 531 -2.22 32.47 -0.62
C ARG A 531 -2.21 30.96 -0.63
N TYR A 532 -1.62 30.36 -1.64
CA TYR A 532 -1.47 28.91 -1.76
C TYR A 532 -0.16 28.54 -2.45
N SER A 533 0.32 27.33 -2.20
CA SER A 533 1.49 26.79 -2.92
C SER A 533 1.04 26.18 -4.25
N SER A 534 1.48 26.79 -5.36
CA SER A 534 1.19 26.29 -6.70
C SER A 534 1.80 24.91 -6.96
N LEU A 535 2.97 24.63 -6.37
CA LEU A 535 3.60 23.31 -6.42
C LEU A 535 2.69 22.25 -5.80
N PHE A 536 2.27 22.45 -4.56
CA PHE A 536 1.38 21.49 -3.91
C PHE A 536 0.03 21.38 -4.59
N ALA A 537 -0.54 22.49 -5.06
CA ALA A 537 -1.80 22.47 -5.79
C ALA A 537 -1.69 21.68 -7.11
N TRP A 538 -0.55 21.75 -7.80
CA TRP A 538 -0.29 20.94 -8.98
C TRP A 538 -0.26 19.44 -8.66
N PHE A 539 0.48 19.04 -7.61
CA PHE A 539 0.48 17.65 -7.13
C PHE A 539 -0.91 17.20 -6.65
N GLY A 540 -1.68 18.08 -6.04
CA GLY A 540 -3.06 17.81 -5.62
C GLY A 540 -4.00 17.46 -6.78
N LYS A 541 -3.81 18.07 -7.94
CA LYS A 541 -4.60 17.76 -9.15
C LYS A 541 -4.39 16.33 -9.64
N ILE A 542 -3.21 15.76 -9.45
CA ILE A 542 -2.83 14.40 -9.87
C ILE A 542 -2.71 13.42 -8.69
N SER A 543 -3.14 13.81 -7.49
CA SER A 543 -2.95 13.03 -6.26
C SER A 543 -3.53 11.62 -6.32
N LEU A 544 -4.67 11.45 -6.99
CA LEU A 544 -5.32 10.16 -7.14
C LEU A 544 -4.49 9.20 -8.01
N GLU A 545 -3.96 9.69 -9.13
CA GLU A 545 -3.09 8.93 -10.01
C GLU A 545 -1.79 8.56 -9.31
N LEU A 546 -1.18 9.49 -8.59
CA LEU A 546 0.01 9.22 -7.79
C LEU A 546 -0.25 8.15 -6.73
N CYS A 547 -1.41 8.18 -6.07
CA CYS A 547 -1.78 7.20 -5.07
C CYS A 547 -1.81 5.77 -5.62
N PHE A 548 -2.30 5.55 -6.85
CA PHE A 548 -2.41 4.21 -7.42
C PHE A 548 -1.18 3.79 -8.23
N CYS A 549 -0.56 4.71 -8.96
CA CYS A 549 0.61 4.38 -9.76
C CYS A 549 1.82 3.98 -8.93
N GLN A 550 1.96 4.49 -7.70
CA GLN A 550 3.10 4.21 -6.83
C GLN A 550 3.33 2.71 -6.62
N TYR A 551 2.28 1.90 -6.57
CA TYR A 551 2.37 0.47 -6.28
C TYR A 551 3.12 -0.34 -7.32
N HIS A 552 3.20 0.15 -8.58
CA HIS A 552 3.70 -0.63 -9.71
C HIS A 552 4.92 -0.05 -10.42
N ILE A 553 5.11 1.28 -10.40
CA ILE A 553 6.19 1.93 -11.18
C ILE A 553 7.17 2.75 -10.34
N TRP A 554 6.98 2.82 -9.05
CA TRP A 554 7.86 3.51 -8.12
C TRP A 554 8.27 2.59 -6.97
N LEU A 555 7.28 2.01 -6.31
CA LEU A 555 7.43 0.82 -5.50
C LEU A 555 7.33 -0.40 -6.44
N ALA A 556 7.79 -1.54 -5.98
CA ALA A 556 7.71 -2.79 -6.72
C ALA A 556 7.38 -3.94 -5.77
N ALA A 557 7.16 -5.13 -6.32
CA ALA A 557 6.81 -6.32 -5.54
C ALA A 557 5.62 -6.07 -4.60
N ASP A 558 4.51 -5.61 -5.18
CA ASP A 558 3.28 -5.28 -4.45
C ASP A 558 3.48 -4.31 -3.28
N SER A 559 4.32 -3.30 -3.48
CA SER A 559 4.75 -2.29 -2.51
C SER A 559 5.73 -2.77 -1.42
N HIS A 560 6.23 -3.98 -1.46
CA HIS A 560 7.24 -4.45 -0.51
C HIS A 560 8.64 -3.92 -0.82
N GLY A 561 8.94 -3.66 -2.08
CA GLY A 561 10.23 -3.17 -2.55
C GLY A 561 10.20 -1.79 -3.19
N VAL A 562 11.36 -1.35 -3.65
CA VAL A 562 11.59 -0.14 -4.45
C VAL A 562 12.17 -0.54 -5.80
N LEU A 563 11.69 0.08 -6.87
CA LEU A 563 12.18 -0.16 -8.23
C LEU A 563 13.57 0.46 -8.42
N VAL A 564 14.49 -0.31 -8.99
CA VAL A 564 15.88 0.12 -9.21
C VAL A 564 16.22 0.13 -10.69
N PHE A 565 16.46 1.32 -11.24
CA PHE A 565 16.97 1.53 -12.59
C PHE A 565 18.48 1.69 -12.63
N VAL A 566 19.05 2.34 -11.60
CA VAL A 566 20.47 2.63 -11.48
C VAL A 566 21.02 2.00 -10.21
N PRO A 567 21.54 0.74 -10.29
CA PRO A 567 22.10 0.07 -9.13
C PRO A 567 23.34 0.81 -8.59
N GLY A 568 23.49 0.83 -7.27
CA GLY A 568 24.63 1.49 -6.60
C GLY A 568 24.51 3.00 -6.38
N TYR A 569 23.51 3.66 -6.97
CA TYR A 569 23.30 5.12 -6.83
C TYR A 569 21.88 5.43 -6.36
N PRO A 570 21.54 5.25 -5.08
CA PRO A 570 20.16 5.32 -4.59
C PRO A 570 19.50 6.69 -4.79
N VAL A 571 20.24 7.79 -4.63
CA VAL A 571 19.71 9.15 -4.83
C VAL A 571 19.37 9.40 -6.30
N LEU A 572 20.26 9.02 -7.22
CA LEU A 572 20.03 9.16 -8.65
C LEU A 572 18.87 8.28 -9.11
N ASN A 573 18.79 7.05 -8.60
CA ASN A 573 17.69 6.16 -8.84
C ASN A 573 16.35 6.78 -8.38
N ALA A 574 16.30 7.30 -7.16
CA ALA A 574 15.09 7.95 -6.62
C ALA A 574 14.66 9.16 -7.47
N LEU A 575 15.59 9.97 -7.97
CA LEU A 575 15.29 11.11 -8.84
C LEU A 575 14.70 10.65 -10.18
N ILE A 576 15.34 9.69 -10.86
CA ILE A 576 14.89 9.20 -12.18
C ILE A 576 13.54 8.49 -12.05
N THR A 577 13.38 7.58 -11.10
CA THR A 577 12.13 6.85 -10.90
C THR A 577 11.00 7.78 -10.52
N SER A 578 11.25 8.77 -9.65
CA SER A 578 10.25 9.78 -9.27
C SER A 578 9.83 10.65 -10.44
N PHE A 579 10.75 11.07 -11.28
CA PHE A 579 10.44 11.87 -12.48
C PHE A 579 9.54 11.09 -13.44
N ILE A 580 9.90 9.84 -13.78
CA ILE A 580 9.08 8.99 -14.67
C ILE A 580 7.71 8.72 -14.05
N PHE A 581 7.65 8.43 -12.76
CA PHE A 581 6.42 8.18 -12.02
C PHE A 581 5.46 9.38 -12.06
N VAL A 582 5.97 10.59 -11.82
CA VAL A 582 5.17 11.82 -11.86
C VAL A 582 4.68 12.12 -13.27
N CYS A 583 5.53 11.94 -14.29
CA CYS A 583 5.14 12.09 -15.70
C CYS A 583 4.03 11.10 -16.08
N ALA A 584 4.16 9.83 -15.70
CA ALA A 584 3.15 8.80 -15.96
C ALA A 584 1.80 9.15 -15.29
N ALA A 585 1.82 9.57 -14.02
CA ALA A 585 0.62 9.99 -13.31
C ALA A 585 -0.06 11.20 -13.97
N HIS A 586 0.72 12.17 -14.42
CA HIS A 586 0.21 13.34 -15.15
C HIS A 586 -0.46 12.94 -16.48
N GLU A 587 0.18 12.10 -17.29
CA GLU A 587 -0.38 11.61 -18.55
C GLU A 587 -1.68 10.79 -18.33
N ILE A 588 -1.70 9.92 -17.33
CA ILE A 588 -2.91 9.16 -16.96
C ILE A 588 -4.05 10.11 -16.60
N ARG A 589 -3.77 11.18 -15.86
CA ARG A 589 -4.77 12.21 -15.54
C ARG A 589 -5.36 12.86 -16.78
N GLN A 590 -4.52 13.24 -17.74
CA GLN A 590 -4.96 13.83 -18.99
C GLN A 590 -5.83 12.84 -19.79
N VAL A 591 -5.35 11.61 -19.96
CA VAL A 591 -6.09 10.55 -20.65
C VAL A 591 -7.44 10.29 -19.99
N THR A 592 -7.50 10.17 -18.67
CA THR A 592 -8.75 9.97 -17.92
C THR A 592 -9.74 11.11 -18.18
N THR A 593 -9.25 12.35 -18.25
CA THR A 593 -10.08 13.53 -18.52
C THR A 593 -10.65 13.51 -19.95
N ILE A 594 -9.86 13.07 -20.94
CA ILE A 594 -10.30 12.92 -22.33
C ILE A 594 -11.32 11.77 -22.47
N LEU A 595 -11.11 10.65 -21.76
CA LEU A 595 -11.98 9.47 -21.85
C LEU A 595 -13.32 9.64 -21.12
N MET A 596 -13.38 10.51 -20.10
CA MET A 596 -14.57 10.69 -19.27
C MET A 596 -15.86 11.00 -20.07
N PRO A 597 -15.91 11.93 -21.07
CA PRO A 597 -17.13 12.22 -21.84
C PRO A 597 -17.62 11.04 -22.68
N TYR A 598 -16.73 10.12 -23.06
CA TYR A 598 -17.08 8.91 -23.82
C TYR A 598 -17.65 7.82 -22.92
N ALA A 599 -17.08 7.64 -21.74
CA ALA A 599 -17.56 6.67 -20.76
C ALA A 599 -18.86 7.13 -20.09
N VAL A 600 -18.92 8.42 -19.73
CA VAL A 600 -20.05 9.06 -19.02
C VAL A 600 -20.52 10.29 -19.81
N PRO A 601 -21.30 10.08 -20.89
CA PRO A 601 -21.88 11.17 -21.66
C PRO A 601 -22.93 11.95 -20.85
N SER A 602 -23.37 13.11 -21.40
CA SER A 602 -24.36 13.97 -20.74
C SER A 602 -25.76 13.36 -20.64
N ASP A 603 -26.10 12.41 -21.52
CA ASP A 603 -27.37 11.68 -21.48
C ASP A 603 -27.27 10.45 -20.56
N TRP A 604 -28.08 10.43 -19.52
CA TRP A 604 -28.11 9.34 -18.52
C TRP A 604 -28.43 7.96 -19.13
N ARG A 605 -29.19 7.90 -20.23
CA ARG A 605 -29.53 6.66 -20.92
C ARG A 605 -28.29 6.02 -21.55
N LEU A 606 -27.44 6.85 -22.14
CA LEU A 606 -26.18 6.40 -22.71
C LEU A 606 -25.19 5.97 -21.61
N VAL A 607 -25.19 6.65 -20.46
CA VAL A 607 -24.38 6.24 -19.30
C VAL A 607 -24.80 4.86 -18.82
N LEU A 608 -26.10 4.63 -18.62
CA LEU A 608 -26.62 3.34 -18.19
C LEU A 608 -26.31 2.24 -19.21
N ARG A 609 -26.48 2.52 -20.51
CA ARG A 609 -26.09 1.60 -21.58
C ARG A 609 -24.60 1.21 -21.49
N ASN A 610 -23.71 2.19 -21.39
CA ASN A 610 -22.27 1.96 -21.30
C ASN A 610 -21.91 1.12 -20.07
N PHE A 611 -22.54 1.41 -18.94
CA PHE A 611 -22.35 0.65 -17.70
C PHE A 611 -22.84 -0.81 -17.84
N LEU A 612 -24.01 -1.02 -18.44
CA LEU A 612 -24.53 -2.37 -18.69
C LEU A 612 -23.65 -3.16 -19.66
N ILE A 613 -23.12 -2.53 -20.71
CA ILE A 613 -22.17 -3.16 -21.63
C ILE A 613 -20.90 -3.59 -20.87
N PHE A 614 -20.37 -2.71 -20.03
CA PHE A 614 -19.21 -3.03 -19.20
C PHE A 614 -19.47 -4.25 -18.31
N LEU A 615 -20.61 -4.31 -17.62
CA LEU A 615 -20.99 -5.43 -16.78
C LEU A 615 -21.21 -6.72 -17.61
N MET A 616 -21.86 -6.64 -18.77
CA MET A 616 -22.08 -7.79 -19.67
C MET A 616 -20.77 -8.42 -20.16
N ILE A 617 -19.70 -7.65 -20.27
CA ILE A 617 -18.39 -8.17 -20.66
C ILE A 617 -17.64 -8.72 -19.43
N LEU A 618 -17.60 -7.94 -18.34
CA LEU A 618 -16.81 -8.27 -17.16
C LEU A 618 -17.32 -9.48 -16.39
N VAL A 619 -18.64 -9.56 -16.17
CA VAL A 619 -19.23 -10.58 -15.31
C VAL A 619 -19.07 -12.01 -15.86
N PRO A 620 -19.38 -12.31 -17.14
CA PRO A 620 -19.19 -13.66 -17.67
C PRO A 620 -17.72 -14.12 -17.64
N ILE A 621 -16.79 -13.21 -17.93
CA ILE A 621 -15.36 -13.52 -17.93
C ILE A 621 -14.88 -13.73 -16.49
N GLY A 622 -15.32 -12.91 -15.57
CA GLY A 622 -14.99 -13.06 -14.14
C GLY A 622 -15.54 -14.37 -13.55
N ILE A 623 -16.74 -14.81 -13.97
CA ILE A 623 -17.27 -16.13 -13.60
C ILE A 623 -16.39 -17.26 -14.15
N HIS A 624 -15.99 -17.15 -15.43
CA HIS A 624 -15.12 -18.14 -16.06
C HIS A 624 -13.77 -18.25 -15.36
N ASP A 625 -13.17 -17.14 -14.98
CA ASP A 625 -11.87 -17.09 -14.30
C ASP A 625 -11.98 -17.36 -12.78
N GLY A 626 -13.17 -17.69 -12.27
CA GLY A 626 -13.39 -18.00 -10.84
C GLY A 626 -13.33 -16.80 -9.90
N MET A 627 -13.43 -15.58 -10.45
CA MET A 627 -13.41 -14.34 -9.66
C MET A 627 -14.75 -14.06 -8.95
N PHE A 628 -15.88 -14.59 -9.45
CA PHE A 628 -17.22 -14.37 -8.92
C PHE A 628 -17.86 -15.65 -8.38
#